data_958ec3248ba97b5659fdd62a2eccc87c
#
_entry.id   958ec3248ba97b5659fdd62a2eccc87c
#
_cell.length_a   1.000
_cell.length_b   1.000
_cell.length_c   1.000
_cell.angle_alpha   90.00
_cell.angle_beta   90.00
_cell.angle_gamma   90.00
#
_symmetry.space_group_name_H-M   'P 1'
#
loop_
_entity.id
_entity.type
_entity.pdbx_description
1 polymer ?
#
loop_
_entity_poly.entity_id
_entity_poly.type
_entity_poly.pdbx_seq_one_letter_code
_entity_poly.pdbx_strand_id
1 'polypeptide(L)'
;MKTFLKIVLGLFALVVVLAVIGWYAMQRPDTPYEKLEATYASPASQYMDLGNGLRVHYRDEGSRAGPTIVLVHGFSASLHTWEPWVQRLSPDYRVISLDLPGHGLTRAPEGYDPMAAGGGYTAVVDAVVSKLGVQKFVLGGNSMGGGVAWGYALAHPEKLDGLVLVNSAGWPEAPGADQPVAFKVLASPVGRALVGRMDSTAMVRDGLRAAFEPTPDMANEAMVQRYVQMARAPGHRDIIFALMTGYARRPVATNEKLAAIKTPTLILHGDTDRLIDVSAGRQFAAAIPGSTLIVYEKVGHVPMEQIADRSAADLREWLKTKVYSQPSSS
;
A
#
# COMPACT_ATOMS: atom_id res chain seq x y z
N MET A 1 -57.91 -13.03 12.40
CA MET A 1 -56.59 -13.55 12.77
C MET A 1 -55.87 -14.21 11.59
N LYS A 2 -56.43 -15.25 10.92
CA LYS A 2 -55.74 -15.94 9.78
C LYS A 2 -55.45 -15.04 8.57
N THR A 3 -56.38 -14.12 8.21
CA THR A 3 -56.17 -13.18 7.08
C THR A 3 -55.08 -12.13 7.38
N PHE A 4 -55.09 -11.60 8.60
CA PHE A 4 -54.03 -10.65 9.04
C PHE A 4 -52.66 -11.29 9.02
N LEU A 5 -52.50 -12.53 9.52
CA LEU A 5 -51.26 -13.28 9.48
C LEU A 5 -50.76 -13.52 8.04
N LYS A 6 -51.69 -13.83 7.10
CA LYS A 6 -51.33 -13.98 5.68
C LYS A 6 -50.80 -12.68 5.05
N ILE A 7 -51.41 -11.53 5.41
CA ILE A 7 -50.95 -10.21 4.94
C ILE A 7 -49.57 -9.92 5.49
N VAL A 8 -49.34 -10.14 6.79
CA VAL A 8 -48.02 -9.91 7.41
C VAL A 8 -46.95 -10.80 6.79
N LEU A 9 -47.23 -12.09 6.58
CA LEU A 9 -46.29 -13.00 5.92
C LEU A 9 -46.05 -12.61 4.46
N GLY A 10 -47.06 -12.13 3.74
CA GLY A 10 -46.91 -11.64 2.36
C GLY A 10 -46.03 -10.40 2.29
N LEU A 11 -46.21 -9.43 3.20
CA LEU A 11 -45.35 -8.24 3.29
C LEU A 11 -43.91 -8.60 3.68
N PHE A 12 -43.74 -9.51 4.62
CA PHE A 12 -42.40 -9.99 5.00
C PHE A 12 -41.70 -10.67 3.82
N ALA A 13 -42.41 -11.56 3.11
CA ALA A 13 -41.85 -12.20 1.91
C ALA A 13 -41.45 -11.17 0.82
N LEU A 14 -42.31 -10.15 0.61
CA LEU A 14 -41.98 -9.06 -0.34
C LEU A 14 -40.73 -8.31 0.09
N VAL A 15 -40.61 -7.95 1.37
CA VAL A 15 -39.39 -7.26 1.90
C VAL A 15 -38.12 -8.12 1.69
N VAL A 16 -38.22 -9.43 1.96
CA VAL A 16 -37.11 -10.36 1.75
C VAL A 16 -36.72 -10.42 0.26
N VAL A 17 -37.70 -10.53 -0.62
CA VAL A 17 -37.44 -10.55 -2.09
C VAL A 17 -36.79 -9.26 -2.54
N LEU A 18 -37.29 -8.10 -2.11
CA LEU A 18 -36.70 -6.81 -2.45
C LEU A 18 -35.27 -6.66 -1.89
N ALA A 19 -35.04 -7.16 -0.67
CA ALA A 19 -33.70 -7.16 -0.06
C ALA A 19 -32.71 -8.03 -0.86
N VAL A 20 -33.15 -9.22 -1.30
CA VAL A 20 -32.34 -10.12 -2.13
C VAL A 20 -32.04 -9.49 -3.50
N ILE A 21 -33.05 -8.90 -4.14
CA ILE A 21 -32.86 -8.18 -5.43
C ILE A 21 -31.89 -7.03 -5.24
N GLY A 22 -32.06 -6.20 -4.19
CA GLY A 22 -31.16 -5.09 -3.88
C GLY A 22 -29.73 -5.56 -3.61
N TRP A 23 -29.57 -6.64 -2.85
CA TRP A 23 -28.27 -7.25 -2.60
C TRP A 23 -27.59 -7.72 -3.91
N TYR A 24 -28.34 -8.39 -4.79
CA TYR A 24 -27.84 -8.84 -6.08
C TYR A 24 -27.42 -7.67 -6.98
N ALA A 25 -28.21 -6.59 -6.99
CA ALA A 25 -27.93 -5.39 -7.76
C ALA A 25 -26.67 -4.65 -7.30
N MET A 26 -26.29 -4.81 -6.03
CA MET A 26 -25.07 -4.22 -5.46
C MET A 26 -23.82 -5.08 -5.67
N GLN A 27 -23.95 -6.34 -6.13
CA GLN A 27 -22.79 -7.19 -6.39
C GLN A 27 -21.97 -6.64 -7.57
N ARG A 28 -20.68 -6.65 -7.42
CA ARG A 28 -19.72 -6.27 -8.47
C ARG A 28 -18.81 -7.47 -8.77
N PRO A 29 -18.91 -8.07 -9.96
CA PRO A 29 -18.02 -9.15 -10.37
C PRO A 29 -16.57 -8.68 -10.46
N ASP A 30 -15.66 -9.63 -10.50
CA ASP A 30 -14.24 -9.32 -10.71
C ASP A 30 -14.05 -8.71 -12.10
N THR A 31 -13.05 -7.83 -12.21
CA THR A 31 -12.67 -7.20 -13.46
C THR A 31 -11.51 -7.99 -14.06
N PRO A 32 -11.65 -8.58 -15.27
CA PRO A 32 -10.57 -9.34 -15.89
C PRO A 32 -9.27 -8.53 -16.02
N TYR A 33 -8.13 -9.20 -15.83
CA TYR A 33 -6.81 -8.54 -15.92
C TYR A 33 -6.58 -7.88 -17.28
N GLU A 34 -7.05 -8.47 -18.36
CA GLU A 34 -6.90 -7.94 -19.72
C GLU A 34 -7.56 -6.54 -19.85
N LYS A 35 -8.71 -6.36 -19.19
CA LYS A 35 -9.40 -5.06 -19.15
C LYS A 35 -8.65 -4.06 -18.25
N LEU A 36 -8.13 -4.51 -17.12
CA LEU A 36 -7.36 -3.66 -16.22
C LEU A 36 -6.02 -3.25 -16.85
N GLU A 37 -5.32 -4.18 -17.49
CA GLU A 37 -4.07 -3.92 -18.20
C GLU A 37 -4.29 -2.94 -19.36
N ALA A 38 -5.36 -3.12 -20.16
CA ALA A 38 -5.72 -2.19 -21.24
C ALA A 38 -6.01 -0.76 -20.73
N THR A 39 -6.46 -0.61 -19.47
CA THR A 39 -6.84 0.68 -18.90
C THR A 39 -5.69 1.33 -18.12
N TYR A 40 -4.89 0.54 -17.40
CA TYR A 40 -3.96 1.06 -16.39
C TYR A 40 -2.49 0.72 -16.63
N ALA A 41 -2.18 -0.21 -17.53
CA ALA A 41 -0.79 -0.43 -17.93
C ALA A 41 -0.29 0.74 -18.77
N SER A 42 0.99 1.07 -18.61
CA SER A 42 1.69 2.07 -19.41
C SER A 42 2.75 1.38 -20.29
N PRO A 43 3.38 2.10 -21.23
CA PRO A 43 4.52 1.56 -21.98
C PRO A 43 5.70 1.11 -21.10
N ALA A 44 5.81 1.63 -19.86
CA ALA A 44 6.82 1.23 -18.88
C ALA A 44 6.44 -0.05 -18.10
N SER A 45 5.18 -0.50 -18.19
CA SER A 45 4.68 -1.68 -17.47
C SER A 45 5.37 -2.95 -17.94
N GLN A 46 5.90 -3.68 -16.97
CA GLN A 46 6.57 -4.95 -17.16
C GLN A 46 6.00 -5.99 -16.19
N TYR A 47 6.17 -7.25 -16.51
CA TYR A 47 5.65 -8.36 -15.71
C TYR A 47 6.74 -9.39 -15.49
N MET A 48 6.90 -9.81 -14.24
CA MET A 48 7.91 -10.79 -13.84
C MET A 48 7.21 -12.01 -13.25
N ASP A 49 7.41 -13.17 -13.85
CA ASP A 49 6.98 -14.44 -13.28
C ASP A 49 7.94 -14.85 -12.16
N LEU A 50 7.42 -14.98 -10.94
CA LEU A 50 8.17 -15.46 -9.77
C LEU A 50 7.92 -16.96 -9.49
N GLY A 51 7.17 -17.64 -10.35
CA GLY A 51 6.78 -19.03 -10.18
C GLY A 51 5.48 -19.21 -9.38
N ASN A 52 4.97 -20.43 -9.34
CA ASN A 52 3.77 -20.81 -8.59
C ASN A 52 2.52 -19.94 -8.88
N GLY A 53 2.42 -19.37 -10.09
CA GLY A 53 1.31 -18.50 -10.49
C GLY A 53 1.42 -17.05 -9.99
N LEU A 54 2.53 -16.66 -9.39
CA LEU A 54 2.79 -15.27 -9.00
C LEU A 54 3.48 -14.53 -10.15
N ARG A 55 2.77 -13.58 -10.78
CA ARG A 55 3.27 -12.70 -11.84
C ARG A 55 3.19 -11.25 -11.38
N VAL A 56 4.33 -10.68 -10.99
CA VAL A 56 4.43 -9.33 -10.45
C VAL A 56 4.47 -8.29 -11.56
N HIS A 57 3.59 -7.29 -11.47
CA HIS A 57 3.65 -6.08 -12.28
C HIS A 57 4.62 -5.09 -11.64
N TYR A 58 5.50 -4.52 -12.46
CA TYR A 58 6.47 -3.50 -12.02
C TYR A 58 6.76 -2.53 -13.17
N ARG A 59 7.35 -1.40 -12.83
CA ARG A 59 7.96 -0.47 -13.78
C ARG A 59 9.41 -0.23 -13.38
N ASP A 60 10.28 -0.10 -14.36
CA ASP A 60 11.71 0.11 -14.19
C ASP A 60 12.13 1.27 -15.09
N GLU A 61 12.13 2.46 -14.53
CA GLU A 61 12.19 3.73 -15.25
C GLU A 61 13.41 4.55 -14.84
N GLY A 62 13.79 5.50 -15.69
CA GLY A 62 14.85 6.46 -15.39
C GLY A 62 16.27 5.99 -15.74
N SER A 63 17.24 6.66 -15.15
CA SER A 63 18.66 6.53 -15.50
C SER A 63 19.26 5.21 -15.06
N ARG A 64 19.67 4.38 -16.01
CA ARG A 64 20.36 3.11 -15.73
C ARG A 64 21.76 3.29 -15.15
N ALA A 65 22.35 4.47 -15.30
CA ALA A 65 23.67 4.82 -14.75
C ALA A 65 23.57 5.36 -13.32
N GLY A 66 22.38 5.77 -12.88
CA GLY A 66 22.14 6.31 -11.55
C GLY A 66 21.92 5.23 -10.47
N PRO A 67 22.01 5.63 -9.21
CA PRO A 67 21.64 4.74 -8.10
C PRO A 67 20.19 4.27 -8.21
N THR A 68 19.92 3.08 -7.69
CA THR A 68 18.57 2.48 -7.79
C THR A 68 17.72 2.81 -6.57
N ILE A 69 16.48 3.22 -6.82
CA ILE A 69 15.44 3.42 -5.82
C ILE A 69 14.32 2.40 -6.10
N VAL A 70 13.91 1.64 -5.09
CA VAL A 70 12.78 0.70 -5.16
C VAL A 70 11.64 1.24 -4.29
N LEU A 71 10.42 1.30 -4.85
CA LEU A 71 9.27 1.94 -4.21
C LEU A 71 8.11 0.96 -4.03
N VAL A 72 7.62 0.85 -2.80
CA VAL A 72 6.55 -0.07 -2.38
C VAL A 72 5.35 0.72 -1.88
N HIS A 73 4.19 0.51 -2.54
CA HIS A 73 2.95 1.24 -2.25
C HIS A 73 2.25 0.78 -0.95
N GLY A 74 1.25 1.56 -0.51
CA GLY A 74 0.41 1.28 0.65
C GLY A 74 -0.73 0.27 0.40
N PHE A 75 -1.52 0.00 1.44
CA PHE A 75 -2.70 -0.85 1.39
C PHE A 75 -3.72 -0.32 0.38
N SER A 76 -4.32 -1.21 -0.41
CA SER A 76 -5.28 -0.91 -1.48
C SER A 76 -4.76 0.01 -2.60
N ALA A 77 -3.54 0.52 -2.52
CA ALA A 77 -2.91 1.35 -3.54
C ALA A 77 -2.28 0.49 -4.66
N SER A 78 -1.51 1.11 -5.51
CA SER A 78 -0.71 0.49 -6.57
C SER A 78 0.52 1.33 -6.86
N LEU A 79 1.41 0.85 -7.71
CA LEU A 79 2.61 1.59 -8.10
C LEU A 79 2.34 3.01 -8.67
N HIS A 80 1.10 3.27 -9.12
CA HIS A 80 0.69 4.59 -9.64
C HIS A 80 0.83 5.72 -8.60
N THR A 81 0.78 5.42 -7.31
CA THR A 81 1.01 6.41 -6.24
C THR A 81 2.40 7.04 -6.32
N TRP A 82 3.34 6.35 -6.97
CA TRP A 82 4.72 6.79 -7.14
C TRP A 82 4.99 7.56 -8.41
N GLU A 83 4.03 7.64 -9.36
CA GLU A 83 4.22 8.33 -10.63
C GLU A 83 4.74 9.76 -10.48
N PRO A 84 4.25 10.57 -9.52
CA PRO A 84 4.77 11.92 -9.33
C PRO A 84 6.24 11.95 -8.88
N TRP A 85 6.67 10.99 -8.06
CA TRP A 85 8.08 10.86 -7.69
C TRP A 85 8.93 10.30 -8.82
N VAL A 86 8.43 9.30 -9.57
CA VAL A 86 9.15 8.74 -10.72
C VAL A 86 9.48 9.83 -11.73
N GLN A 87 8.52 10.69 -12.09
CA GLN A 87 8.74 11.81 -13.02
C GLN A 87 9.87 12.74 -12.56
N ARG A 88 10.03 12.94 -11.25
CA ARG A 88 11.02 13.85 -10.68
C ARG A 88 12.39 13.21 -10.45
N LEU A 89 12.42 11.94 -10.17
CA LEU A 89 13.64 11.21 -9.80
C LEU A 89 14.33 10.53 -10.99
N SER A 90 13.57 10.12 -12.00
CA SER A 90 14.06 9.40 -13.19
C SER A 90 15.21 10.06 -13.95
N PRO A 91 15.38 11.40 -13.97
CA PRO A 91 16.55 11.98 -14.62
C PRO A 91 17.88 11.56 -14.00
N ASP A 92 17.91 11.36 -12.67
CA ASP A 92 19.14 11.10 -11.92
C ASP A 92 19.23 9.66 -11.39
N TYR A 93 18.10 8.97 -11.22
CA TYR A 93 18.02 7.66 -10.57
C TYR A 93 17.31 6.63 -11.46
N ARG A 94 17.69 5.36 -11.28
CA ARG A 94 16.86 4.24 -11.71
C ARG A 94 15.75 4.03 -10.67
N VAL A 95 14.51 4.12 -11.08
CA VAL A 95 13.36 3.98 -10.18
C VAL A 95 12.56 2.73 -10.54
N ILE A 96 12.48 1.79 -9.61
CA ILE A 96 11.70 0.57 -9.72
C ILE A 96 10.51 0.70 -8.80
N SER A 97 9.31 0.65 -9.34
CA SER A 97 8.06 0.57 -8.58
C SER A 97 7.35 -0.74 -8.89
N LEU A 98 6.73 -1.36 -7.90
CA LEU A 98 6.06 -2.66 -8.08
C LEU A 98 4.71 -2.70 -7.40
N ASP A 99 3.80 -3.51 -7.95
CA ASP A 99 2.52 -3.85 -7.33
C ASP A 99 2.70 -5.10 -6.47
N LEU A 100 2.35 -5.00 -5.19
CA LEU A 100 2.34 -6.16 -4.30
C LEU A 100 1.17 -7.11 -4.65
N PRO A 101 1.28 -8.42 -4.38
CA PRO A 101 0.19 -9.37 -4.54
C PRO A 101 -1.12 -8.89 -3.89
N GLY A 102 -2.24 -9.00 -4.61
CA GLY A 102 -3.53 -8.47 -4.21
C GLY A 102 -3.74 -6.99 -4.54
N HIS A 103 -2.80 -6.36 -5.26
CA HIS A 103 -2.83 -4.95 -5.61
C HIS A 103 -2.43 -4.72 -7.07
N GLY A 104 -2.88 -3.59 -7.62
CA GLY A 104 -2.52 -3.14 -8.96
C GLY A 104 -2.82 -4.17 -10.05
N LEU A 105 -1.80 -4.49 -10.85
CA LEU A 105 -1.88 -5.47 -11.94
C LEU A 105 -1.12 -6.78 -11.63
N THR A 106 -0.65 -6.97 -10.40
CA THR A 106 0.03 -8.20 -9.99
C THR A 106 -0.96 -9.34 -9.85
N ARG A 107 -0.72 -10.44 -10.56
CA ARG A 107 -1.51 -11.67 -10.48
C ARG A 107 -0.92 -12.60 -9.43
N ALA A 108 -1.71 -12.97 -8.45
CA ALA A 108 -1.32 -13.90 -7.39
C ALA A 108 -2.08 -15.22 -7.51
N PRO A 109 -1.51 -16.35 -7.07
CA PRO A 109 -2.21 -17.63 -7.04
C PRO A 109 -3.37 -17.59 -6.05
N GLU A 110 -4.35 -18.45 -6.25
CA GLU A 110 -5.43 -18.67 -5.28
C GLU A 110 -4.86 -19.05 -3.91
N GLY A 111 -5.42 -18.49 -2.85
CA GLY A 111 -4.96 -18.75 -1.48
C GLY A 111 -3.61 -18.11 -1.13
N TYR A 112 -3.12 -17.15 -1.91
CA TYR A 112 -1.90 -16.41 -1.57
C TYR A 112 -2.01 -15.76 -0.18
N ASP A 113 -1.07 -16.08 0.71
CA ASP A 113 -0.98 -15.48 2.04
C ASP A 113 0.07 -14.36 2.06
N PRO A 114 -0.33 -13.08 2.12
CA PRO A 114 0.59 -11.95 2.13
C PRO A 114 1.47 -11.87 3.39
N MET A 115 1.12 -12.64 4.43
CA MET A 115 1.82 -12.70 5.71
C MET A 115 2.42 -14.09 5.98
N ALA A 116 2.70 -14.86 4.91
CA ALA A 116 3.30 -16.17 5.03
C ALA A 116 4.63 -16.15 5.79
N ALA A 117 4.87 -17.17 6.56
CA ALA A 117 6.18 -17.41 7.16
C ALA A 117 7.24 -17.53 6.06
N GLY A 118 8.36 -16.81 6.19
CA GLY A 118 9.41 -16.76 5.17
C GLY A 118 9.41 -15.49 4.32
N GLY A 119 8.58 -14.49 4.68
CA GLY A 119 8.77 -13.12 4.23
C GLY A 119 7.62 -12.44 3.52
N GLY A 120 6.56 -13.13 3.14
CA GLY A 120 5.39 -12.47 2.53
C GLY A 120 5.78 -11.44 1.47
N TYR A 121 5.39 -10.19 1.67
CA TYR A 121 5.72 -9.10 0.74
C TYR A 121 7.21 -8.74 0.68
N THR A 122 7.95 -8.93 1.78
CA THR A 122 9.42 -8.73 1.81
C THR A 122 10.12 -9.67 0.83
N ALA A 123 9.70 -10.95 0.78
CA ALA A 123 10.24 -11.92 -0.16
C ALA A 123 9.90 -11.58 -1.62
N VAL A 124 8.72 -10.99 -1.88
CA VAL A 124 8.37 -10.52 -3.24
C VAL A 124 9.30 -9.39 -3.68
N VAL A 125 9.56 -8.41 -2.82
CA VAL A 125 10.52 -7.33 -3.12
C VAL A 125 11.89 -7.93 -3.40
N ASP A 126 12.38 -8.84 -2.55
CA ASP A 126 13.70 -9.47 -2.72
C ASP A 126 13.80 -10.26 -4.03
N ALA A 127 12.78 -11.02 -4.37
CA ALA A 127 12.75 -11.79 -5.61
C ALA A 127 12.78 -10.89 -6.86
N VAL A 128 12.04 -9.77 -6.84
CA VAL A 128 12.02 -8.80 -7.95
C VAL A 128 13.39 -8.16 -8.14
N VAL A 129 13.98 -7.59 -7.08
CA VAL A 129 15.28 -6.92 -7.19
C VAL A 129 16.39 -7.89 -7.56
N SER A 130 16.36 -9.12 -7.04
CA SER A 130 17.33 -10.16 -7.37
C SER A 130 17.23 -10.58 -8.83
N LYS A 131 16.04 -10.78 -9.39
CA LYS A 131 15.86 -11.10 -10.82
C LYS A 131 16.23 -9.94 -11.74
N LEU A 132 16.13 -8.69 -11.28
CA LEU A 132 16.59 -7.51 -12.01
C LEU A 132 18.10 -7.27 -11.86
N GLY A 133 18.83 -8.13 -11.14
CA GLY A 133 20.26 -8.01 -10.92
C GLY A 133 20.66 -6.82 -10.04
N VAL A 134 19.72 -6.27 -9.25
CA VAL A 134 19.96 -5.12 -8.38
C VAL A 134 20.60 -5.60 -7.08
N GLN A 135 21.87 -5.23 -6.86
CA GLN A 135 22.64 -5.66 -5.69
C GLN A 135 22.51 -4.69 -4.51
N LYS A 136 22.43 -3.39 -4.81
CA LYS A 136 22.34 -2.31 -3.82
C LYS A 136 21.30 -1.31 -4.28
N PHE A 137 20.47 -0.83 -3.34
CA PHE A 137 19.40 0.12 -3.65
C PHE A 137 18.91 0.85 -2.41
N VAL A 138 18.22 1.95 -2.63
CA VAL A 138 17.41 2.62 -1.62
C VAL A 138 16.00 2.04 -1.66
N LEU A 139 15.47 1.59 -0.54
CA LEU A 139 14.11 1.06 -0.45
C LEU A 139 13.19 2.10 0.19
N GLY A 140 12.19 2.53 -0.57
CA GLY A 140 11.13 3.42 -0.11
C GLY A 140 9.79 2.72 0.00
N GLY A 141 9.02 3.03 1.05
CA GLY A 141 7.67 2.49 1.20
C GLY A 141 6.71 3.44 1.89
N ASN A 142 5.47 3.48 1.39
CA ASN A 142 4.38 4.26 1.99
C ASN A 142 3.45 3.35 2.80
N SER A 143 3.05 3.78 4.00
CA SER A 143 2.04 3.09 4.79
C SER A 143 2.40 1.60 5.03
N MET A 144 1.57 0.67 4.56
CA MET A 144 1.88 -0.77 4.54
C MET A 144 3.22 -1.07 3.86
N GLY A 145 3.52 -0.40 2.75
CA GLY A 145 4.81 -0.52 2.06
C GLY A 145 5.99 -0.05 2.92
N GLY A 146 5.78 0.93 3.79
CA GLY A 146 6.76 1.32 4.81
C GLY A 146 7.02 0.19 5.81
N GLY A 147 5.94 -0.53 6.20
CA GLY A 147 6.04 -1.75 7.00
C GLY A 147 6.87 -2.85 6.33
N VAL A 148 6.69 -3.02 5.02
CA VAL A 148 7.51 -3.93 4.20
C VAL A 148 8.96 -3.46 4.17
N ALA A 149 9.19 -2.15 3.99
CA ALA A 149 10.53 -1.58 3.84
C ALA A 149 11.39 -1.70 5.10
N TRP A 150 10.86 -1.35 6.29
CA TRP A 150 11.65 -1.53 7.51
C TRP A 150 11.82 -3.02 7.88
N GLY A 151 10.83 -3.86 7.55
CA GLY A 151 10.98 -5.31 7.69
C GLY A 151 12.08 -5.86 6.79
N TYR A 152 12.18 -5.36 5.55
CA TYR A 152 13.26 -5.70 4.62
C TYR A 152 14.63 -5.23 5.13
N ALA A 153 14.71 -4.01 5.69
CA ALA A 153 15.95 -3.48 6.25
C ALA A 153 16.49 -4.32 7.43
N LEU A 154 15.62 -4.98 8.18
CA LEU A 154 16.03 -5.93 9.23
C LEU A 154 16.49 -7.27 8.67
N ALA A 155 15.89 -7.74 7.58
CA ALA A 155 16.18 -9.05 6.99
C ALA A 155 17.38 -9.03 6.04
N HIS A 156 17.59 -7.94 5.31
CA HIS A 156 18.58 -7.79 4.24
C HIS A 156 19.31 -6.44 4.30
N PRO A 157 19.88 -6.06 5.45
CA PRO A 157 20.56 -4.77 5.59
C PRO A 157 21.72 -4.59 4.61
N GLU A 158 22.36 -5.70 4.21
CA GLU A 158 23.49 -5.72 3.26
C GLU A 158 23.12 -5.27 1.84
N LYS A 159 21.84 -5.32 1.47
CA LYS A 159 21.34 -4.90 0.14
C LYS A 159 20.92 -3.44 0.09
N LEU A 160 20.83 -2.75 1.22
CA LEU A 160 20.32 -1.38 1.28
C LEU A 160 21.44 -0.34 1.37
N ASP A 161 21.38 0.65 0.48
CA ASP A 161 22.11 1.91 0.60
C ASP A 161 21.37 2.91 1.51
N GLY A 162 20.04 2.85 1.50
CA GLY A 162 19.17 3.71 2.31
C GLY A 162 17.77 3.15 2.47
N LEU A 163 17.07 3.65 3.49
CA LEU A 163 15.68 3.32 3.82
C LEU A 163 14.85 4.59 3.85
N VAL A 164 13.67 4.59 3.18
CA VAL A 164 12.75 5.73 3.16
C VAL A 164 11.37 5.30 3.64
N LEU A 165 10.95 5.83 4.77
CA LEU A 165 9.66 5.53 5.40
C LEU A 165 8.71 6.70 5.20
N VAL A 166 7.69 6.52 4.37
CA VAL A 166 6.69 7.56 4.06
C VAL A 166 5.39 7.22 4.77
N ASN A 167 5.03 8.00 5.80
CA ASN A 167 3.83 7.75 6.62
C ASN A 167 3.71 6.25 6.98
N SER A 168 4.79 5.67 7.47
CA SER A 168 4.97 4.21 7.57
C SER A 168 4.08 3.60 8.64
N ALA A 169 3.48 2.46 8.30
CA ALA A 169 2.89 1.56 9.29
C ALA A 169 3.97 0.74 10.03
N GLY A 170 3.60 0.23 11.20
CA GLY A 170 4.48 -0.66 11.97
C GLY A 170 4.30 -0.55 13.47
N TRP A 171 4.07 0.63 14.00
CA TRP A 171 3.78 0.78 15.42
C TRP A 171 2.42 0.21 15.79
N PRO A 172 2.27 -0.36 17.00
CA PRO A 172 0.97 -0.74 17.52
C PRO A 172 0.03 0.46 17.55
N GLU A 173 -1.22 0.25 17.20
CA GLU A 173 -2.26 1.25 17.47
C GLU A 173 -2.41 1.48 18.98
N ALA A 174 -2.83 2.68 19.36
CA ALA A 174 -3.09 2.98 20.76
C ALA A 174 -4.10 1.97 21.34
N PRO A 175 -3.91 1.52 22.59
CA PRO A 175 -4.88 0.62 23.22
C PRO A 175 -6.28 1.24 23.20
N GLY A 176 -7.26 0.49 22.70
CA GLY A 176 -8.66 0.95 22.58
C GLY A 176 -9.01 1.62 21.26
N ALA A 177 -8.13 1.69 20.28
CA ALA A 177 -8.50 2.07 18.93
C ALA A 177 -9.52 1.05 18.36
N ASP A 178 -10.74 1.51 18.16
CA ASP A 178 -11.81 0.67 17.62
C ASP A 178 -11.62 0.49 16.10
N GLN A 179 -11.50 -0.76 15.67
CA GLN A 179 -11.51 -1.04 14.25
C GLN A 179 -12.88 -0.69 13.64
N PRO A 180 -12.91 -0.08 12.45
CA PRO A 180 -14.17 0.21 11.75
C PRO A 180 -15.08 -1.02 11.68
N VAL A 181 -16.40 -0.81 11.85
CA VAL A 181 -17.39 -1.91 11.82
C VAL A 181 -17.29 -2.74 10.53
N ALA A 182 -16.98 -2.10 9.40
CA ALA A 182 -16.75 -2.77 8.13
C ALA A 182 -15.65 -3.84 8.22
N PHE A 183 -14.56 -3.57 8.95
CA PHE A 183 -13.47 -4.53 9.18
C PHE A 183 -13.96 -5.72 10.02
N LYS A 184 -14.74 -5.47 11.08
CA LYS A 184 -15.30 -6.54 11.92
C LYS A 184 -16.25 -7.45 11.12
N VAL A 185 -17.08 -6.88 10.23
CA VAL A 185 -17.97 -7.62 9.34
C VAL A 185 -17.16 -8.47 8.35
N LEU A 186 -16.20 -7.87 7.65
CA LEU A 186 -15.37 -8.55 6.65
C LEU A 186 -14.39 -9.57 7.27
N ALA A 187 -14.13 -9.47 8.57
CA ALA A 187 -13.36 -10.48 9.30
C ALA A 187 -14.11 -11.83 9.39
N SER A 188 -15.44 -11.84 9.38
CA SER A 188 -16.22 -13.06 9.46
C SER A 188 -16.42 -13.70 8.06
N PRO A 189 -16.42 -15.05 7.93
CA PRO A 189 -16.73 -15.71 6.67
C PRO A 189 -18.12 -15.35 6.12
N VAL A 190 -19.12 -15.23 7.01
CA VAL A 190 -20.48 -14.86 6.63
C VAL A 190 -20.53 -13.41 6.12
N GLY A 191 -19.89 -12.48 6.83
CA GLY A 191 -19.80 -11.09 6.39
C GLY A 191 -19.13 -10.96 5.04
N ARG A 192 -18.02 -11.67 4.80
CA ARG A 192 -17.37 -11.71 3.48
C ARG A 192 -18.28 -12.24 2.38
N ALA A 193 -18.99 -13.31 2.63
CA ALA A 193 -19.93 -13.88 1.64
C ALA A 193 -21.05 -12.90 1.29
N LEU A 194 -21.55 -12.14 2.28
CA LEU A 194 -22.66 -11.22 2.10
C LEU A 194 -22.24 -9.88 1.47
N VAL A 195 -21.14 -9.28 1.94
CA VAL A 195 -20.77 -7.92 1.55
C VAL A 195 -19.44 -7.80 0.81
N GLY A 196 -18.63 -8.85 0.78
CA GLY A 196 -17.28 -8.82 0.22
C GLY A 196 -17.22 -8.52 -1.28
N ARG A 197 -18.31 -8.72 -2.02
CA ARG A 197 -18.44 -8.42 -3.44
C ARG A 197 -19.34 -7.21 -3.74
N MET A 198 -19.81 -6.52 -2.73
CA MET A 198 -20.62 -5.31 -2.91
C MET A 198 -19.76 -4.16 -3.46
N ASP A 199 -20.46 -3.16 -3.99
CA ASP A 199 -19.83 -1.92 -4.45
C ASP A 199 -19.10 -1.22 -3.30
N SER A 200 -17.79 -1.09 -3.41
CA SER A 200 -16.93 -0.43 -2.42
C SER A 200 -16.60 1.02 -2.77
N THR A 201 -17.21 1.59 -3.82
CA THR A 201 -16.84 2.92 -4.34
C THR A 201 -16.93 4.02 -3.28
N ALA A 202 -18.00 4.04 -2.47
CA ALA A 202 -18.13 5.03 -1.41
C ALA A 202 -17.04 4.89 -0.34
N MET A 203 -16.79 3.66 0.11
CA MET A 203 -15.75 3.39 1.12
C MET A 203 -14.35 3.78 0.62
N VAL A 204 -14.03 3.46 -0.63
CA VAL A 204 -12.75 3.84 -1.26
C VAL A 204 -12.63 5.35 -1.37
N ARG A 205 -13.70 6.04 -1.81
CA ARG A 205 -13.71 7.51 -1.90
C ARG A 205 -13.46 8.17 -0.54
N ASP A 206 -14.14 7.71 0.49
CA ASP A 206 -14.00 8.27 1.84
C ASP A 206 -12.59 7.99 2.40
N GLY A 207 -12.05 6.80 2.18
CA GLY A 207 -10.68 6.44 2.56
C GLY A 207 -9.63 7.29 1.86
N LEU A 208 -9.78 7.52 0.55
CA LEU A 208 -8.90 8.39 -0.21
C LEU A 208 -8.99 9.85 0.25
N ARG A 209 -10.21 10.37 0.48
CA ARG A 209 -10.38 11.74 1.01
C ARG A 209 -9.70 11.91 2.36
N ALA A 210 -9.79 10.91 3.24
CA ALA A 210 -9.08 10.91 4.51
C ALA A 210 -7.55 10.87 4.32
N ALA A 211 -7.04 10.10 3.35
CA ALA A 211 -5.61 10.03 3.03
C ALA A 211 -5.06 11.36 2.50
N PHE A 212 -5.87 12.11 1.75
CA PHE A 212 -5.50 13.40 1.16
C PHE A 212 -5.86 14.62 2.02
N GLU A 213 -6.29 14.46 3.28
CA GLU A 213 -6.53 15.60 4.18
C GLU A 213 -5.24 16.45 4.31
N PRO A 214 -5.29 17.80 4.27
CA PRO A 214 -6.46 18.66 4.16
C PRO A 214 -6.84 19.03 2.71
N THR A 215 -6.41 18.29 1.72
CA THR A 215 -6.69 18.52 0.28
C THR A 215 -7.52 17.38 -0.33
N PRO A 216 -8.71 17.04 0.22
CA PRO A 216 -9.47 15.84 -0.14
C PRO A 216 -9.92 15.82 -1.61
N ASP A 217 -10.00 16.98 -2.27
CA ASP A 217 -10.39 17.10 -3.68
C ASP A 217 -9.30 16.58 -4.65
N MET A 218 -8.07 16.39 -4.19
CA MET A 218 -7.04 15.71 -4.97
C MET A 218 -7.40 14.24 -5.23
N ALA A 219 -8.18 13.61 -4.36
CA ALA A 219 -8.77 12.28 -4.57
C ALA A 219 -9.92 12.34 -5.59
N ASN A 220 -9.59 12.60 -6.84
CA ASN A 220 -10.56 12.75 -7.92
C ASN A 220 -11.23 11.42 -8.31
N GLU A 221 -12.31 11.47 -9.10
CA GLU A 221 -13.09 10.30 -9.48
C GLU A 221 -12.27 9.27 -10.29
N ALA A 222 -11.34 9.70 -11.12
CA ALA A 222 -10.47 8.79 -11.88
C ALA A 222 -9.57 7.97 -10.92
N MET A 223 -9.05 8.59 -9.87
CA MET A 223 -8.31 7.91 -8.81
C MET A 223 -9.20 6.91 -8.06
N VAL A 224 -10.40 7.33 -7.64
CA VAL A 224 -11.37 6.44 -6.97
C VAL A 224 -11.66 5.21 -7.83
N GLN A 225 -11.95 5.42 -9.12
CA GLN A 225 -12.21 4.31 -10.04
C GLN A 225 -11.01 3.38 -10.22
N ARG A 226 -9.79 3.91 -10.28
CA ARG A 226 -8.57 3.10 -10.36
C ARG A 226 -8.46 2.16 -9.15
N TYR A 227 -8.62 2.68 -7.95
CA TYR A 227 -8.57 1.89 -6.72
C TYR A 227 -9.66 0.82 -6.67
N VAL A 228 -10.91 1.19 -6.98
CA VAL A 228 -12.06 0.27 -6.99
C VAL A 228 -11.87 -0.85 -8.02
N GLN A 229 -11.43 -0.51 -9.23
CA GLN A 229 -11.30 -1.49 -10.29
C GLN A 229 -10.13 -2.44 -10.05
N MET A 230 -8.99 -1.95 -9.57
CA MET A 230 -7.84 -2.79 -9.24
C MET A 230 -8.11 -3.71 -8.05
N ALA A 231 -8.85 -3.24 -7.02
CA ALA A 231 -9.28 -4.09 -5.92
C ALA A 231 -10.22 -5.22 -6.36
N ARG A 232 -10.83 -5.11 -7.56
CA ARG A 232 -11.71 -6.11 -8.17
C ARG A 232 -11.00 -7.05 -9.15
N ALA A 233 -9.68 -7.00 -9.26
CA ALA A 233 -8.97 -8.01 -10.03
C ALA A 233 -9.18 -9.41 -9.41
N PRO A 234 -9.16 -10.48 -10.21
CA PRO A 234 -9.35 -11.84 -9.70
C PRO A 234 -8.39 -12.17 -8.55
N GLY A 235 -8.92 -12.61 -7.42
CA GLY A 235 -8.17 -12.96 -6.20
C GLY A 235 -7.75 -11.78 -5.31
N HIS A 236 -7.83 -10.52 -5.78
CA HIS A 236 -7.39 -9.36 -4.98
C HIS A 236 -8.20 -9.17 -3.71
N ARG A 237 -9.53 -9.33 -3.78
CA ARG A 237 -10.39 -9.18 -2.59
C ARG A 237 -10.03 -10.14 -1.48
N ASP A 238 -9.71 -11.39 -1.82
CA ASP A 238 -9.36 -12.41 -0.82
C ASP A 238 -8.05 -12.04 -0.11
N ILE A 239 -7.05 -11.54 -0.84
CA ILE A 239 -5.78 -11.07 -0.28
C ILE A 239 -6.01 -9.80 0.56
N ILE A 240 -6.81 -8.85 0.09
CA ILE A 240 -7.18 -7.64 0.84
C ILE A 240 -7.87 -8.03 2.15
N PHE A 241 -8.80 -8.99 2.13
CA PHE A 241 -9.46 -9.49 3.34
C PHE A 241 -8.50 -10.23 4.26
N ALA A 242 -7.56 -11.01 3.72
CA ALA A 242 -6.52 -11.64 4.51
C ALA A 242 -5.64 -10.61 5.22
N LEU A 243 -5.29 -9.49 4.56
CA LEU A 243 -4.58 -8.36 5.17
C LEU A 243 -5.39 -7.68 6.27
N MET A 244 -6.69 -7.47 6.07
CA MET A 244 -7.57 -6.86 7.07
C MET A 244 -7.74 -7.75 8.30
N THR A 245 -7.91 -9.06 8.11
CA THR A 245 -8.17 -10.01 9.19
C THR A 245 -6.90 -10.52 9.87
N GLY A 246 -5.78 -10.50 9.17
CA GLY A 246 -4.49 -10.93 9.67
C GLY A 246 -3.72 -9.87 10.45
N TYR A 247 -4.39 -8.83 10.95
CA TYR A 247 -3.75 -7.72 11.64
C TYR A 247 -2.80 -8.17 12.77
N ALA A 248 -3.21 -9.15 13.57
CA ALA A 248 -2.39 -9.70 14.65
C ALA A 248 -1.13 -10.46 14.17
N ARG A 249 -1.04 -10.82 12.89
CA ARG A 249 0.11 -11.50 12.28
C ARG A 249 1.12 -10.54 11.66
N ARG A 250 0.79 -9.23 11.57
CA ARG A 250 1.68 -8.24 10.98
C ARG A 250 2.92 -8.07 11.84
N PRO A 251 4.08 -7.82 11.24
CA PRO A 251 5.26 -7.41 11.99
C PRO A 251 4.96 -6.12 12.77
N VAL A 252 5.22 -6.16 14.06
CA VAL A 252 5.07 -5.01 14.94
C VAL A 252 6.43 -4.39 15.18
N ALA A 253 6.54 -3.08 14.95
CA ALA A 253 7.70 -2.28 15.28
C ALA A 253 7.85 -2.18 16.80
N THR A 254 9.07 -2.31 17.29
CA THR A 254 9.46 -2.04 18.67
C THR A 254 10.77 -1.25 18.67
N ASN A 255 11.02 -0.51 19.74
CA ASN A 255 12.28 0.23 19.89
C ASN A 255 13.50 -0.69 19.70
N GLU A 256 13.45 -1.89 20.27
CA GLU A 256 14.53 -2.87 20.20
C GLU A 256 14.79 -3.35 18.78
N LYS A 257 13.74 -3.73 18.03
CA LYS A 257 13.88 -4.14 16.63
C LYS A 257 14.43 -3.02 15.75
N LEU A 258 13.86 -1.83 15.89
CA LEU A 258 14.23 -0.69 15.03
C LEU A 258 15.61 -0.13 15.36
N ALA A 259 16.10 -0.26 16.60
CA ALA A 259 17.46 0.08 16.98
C ALA A 259 18.54 -0.78 16.27
N ALA A 260 18.15 -1.94 15.72
CA ALA A 260 19.03 -2.78 14.93
C ALA A 260 19.24 -2.26 13.49
N ILE A 261 18.39 -1.37 12.99
CA ILE A 261 18.51 -0.77 11.66
C ILE A 261 19.70 0.21 11.68
N LYS A 262 20.73 -0.10 10.89
CA LYS A 262 21.93 0.75 10.74
C LYS A 262 21.99 1.44 9.37
N THR A 263 21.11 1.04 8.47
CA THR A 263 20.93 1.67 7.16
C THR A 263 20.54 3.13 7.34
N PRO A 264 21.19 4.10 6.64
CA PRO A 264 20.72 5.48 6.63
C PRO A 264 19.22 5.55 6.36
N THR A 265 18.48 6.24 7.24
CA THR A 265 17.01 6.22 7.18
C THR A 265 16.45 7.64 7.10
N LEU A 266 15.57 7.85 6.10
CA LEU A 266 14.73 9.04 5.97
C LEU A 266 13.30 8.68 6.34
N ILE A 267 12.68 9.51 7.18
CA ILE A 267 11.29 9.38 7.59
C ILE A 267 10.56 10.64 7.15
N LEU A 268 9.55 10.47 6.31
CA LEU A 268 8.69 11.53 5.81
C LEU A 268 7.29 11.33 6.37
N HIS A 269 6.68 12.35 6.99
CA HIS A 269 5.36 12.21 7.59
C HIS A 269 4.56 13.51 7.49
N GLY A 270 3.31 13.42 7.07
CA GLY A 270 2.39 14.55 7.07
C GLY A 270 1.75 14.75 8.45
N ASP A 271 1.64 15.98 8.92
CA ASP A 271 1.12 16.30 10.26
C ASP A 271 -0.42 16.18 10.38
N THR A 272 -1.11 16.15 9.24
CA THR A 272 -2.57 15.98 9.17
C THR A 272 -2.99 14.59 8.69
N ASP A 273 -2.09 13.61 8.73
CA ASP A 273 -2.39 12.22 8.38
C ASP A 273 -3.51 11.65 9.27
N ARG A 274 -4.63 11.30 8.64
CA ARG A 274 -5.82 10.73 9.29
C ARG A 274 -5.78 9.21 9.40
N LEU A 275 -4.81 8.55 8.73
CA LEU A 275 -4.70 7.10 8.72
C LEU A 275 -3.61 6.60 9.68
N ILE A 276 -2.49 7.31 9.75
CA ILE A 276 -1.38 7.02 10.66
C ILE A 276 -0.93 8.34 11.27
N ASP A 277 -1.22 8.52 12.55
CA ASP A 277 -0.86 9.74 13.28
C ASP A 277 0.65 10.04 13.21
N VAL A 278 0.99 11.32 13.12
CA VAL A 278 2.38 11.80 13.01
C VAL A 278 3.29 11.34 14.17
N SER A 279 2.70 10.96 15.28
CA SER A 279 3.45 10.37 16.41
C SER A 279 4.16 9.08 16.00
N ALA A 280 3.62 8.30 15.04
CA ALA A 280 4.29 7.12 14.52
C ALA A 280 5.62 7.49 13.83
N GLY A 281 5.63 8.53 13.00
CA GLY A 281 6.86 9.05 12.38
C GLY A 281 7.91 9.48 13.41
N ARG A 282 7.46 10.16 14.47
CA ARG A 282 8.32 10.55 15.59
C ARG A 282 8.86 9.35 16.37
N GLN A 283 8.05 8.31 16.56
CA GLN A 283 8.47 7.08 17.21
C GLN A 283 9.51 6.33 16.36
N PHE A 284 9.32 6.24 15.03
CA PHE A 284 10.35 5.70 14.12
C PHE A 284 11.66 6.47 14.23
N ALA A 285 11.61 7.80 14.26
CA ALA A 285 12.80 8.64 14.38
C ALA A 285 13.52 8.46 15.73
N ALA A 286 12.78 8.27 16.79
CA ALA A 286 13.35 8.00 18.10
C ALA A 286 13.97 6.61 18.22
N ALA A 287 13.41 5.63 17.49
CA ALA A 287 13.83 4.23 17.57
C ALA A 287 14.95 3.85 16.61
N ILE A 288 15.05 4.51 15.44
CA ILE A 288 16.08 4.22 14.42
C ILE A 288 17.27 5.18 14.59
N PRO A 289 18.43 4.71 15.05
CA PRO A 289 19.57 5.57 15.32
C PRO A 289 20.06 6.32 14.08
N GLY A 290 20.28 7.64 14.20
CA GLY A 290 20.80 8.47 13.13
C GLY A 290 19.81 8.72 11.96
N SER A 291 18.54 8.36 12.11
CA SER A 291 17.52 8.68 11.11
C SER A 291 17.26 10.17 10.99
N THR A 292 16.80 10.60 9.83
CA THR A 292 16.34 11.96 9.55
C THR A 292 14.83 11.96 9.47
N LEU A 293 14.14 12.82 10.26
CA LEU A 293 12.70 13.01 10.21
C LEU A 293 12.37 14.35 9.56
N ILE A 294 11.48 14.34 8.57
CA ILE A 294 10.85 15.53 8.00
C ILE A 294 9.35 15.40 8.22
N VAL A 295 8.79 16.35 8.96
CA VAL A 295 7.34 16.48 9.16
C VAL A 295 6.82 17.57 8.23
N TYR A 296 5.83 17.25 7.41
CA TYR A 296 5.22 18.18 6.48
C TYR A 296 3.94 18.78 7.07
N GLU A 297 3.93 20.08 7.23
CA GLU A 297 2.76 20.82 7.69
C GLU A 297 1.64 20.82 6.65
N LYS A 298 0.40 20.58 7.09
CA LYS A 298 -0.81 20.55 6.26
C LYS A 298 -0.72 19.53 5.13
N VAL A 299 -0.14 18.37 5.41
CA VAL A 299 -0.01 17.25 4.48
C VAL A 299 -0.55 15.99 5.15
N GLY A 300 -1.28 15.19 4.40
CA GLY A 300 -1.87 13.94 4.86
C GLY A 300 -0.97 12.71 4.67
N HIS A 301 -1.60 11.62 4.28
CA HIS A 301 -0.99 10.28 4.22
C HIS A 301 -0.07 10.04 3.01
N VAL A 302 -0.18 10.86 1.98
CA VAL A 302 0.44 10.62 0.68
C VAL A 302 1.26 11.83 0.18
N PRO A 303 2.32 12.25 0.92
CA PRO A 303 3.14 13.39 0.55
C PRO A 303 3.79 13.27 -0.83
N MET A 304 4.04 12.03 -1.31
CA MET A 304 4.56 11.78 -2.65
C MET A 304 3.56 12.15 -3.76
N GLU A 305 2.27 12.28 -3.44
CA GLU A 305 1.23 12.76 -4.36
C GLU A 305 0.84 14.21 -4.05
N GLN A 306 0.63 14.57 -2.76
CA GLN A 306 0.13 15.89 -2.36
C GLN A 306 1.16 17.01 -2.58
N ILE A 307 2.42 16.75 -2.29
CA ILE A 307 3.52 17.73 -2.37
C ILE A 307 4.73 17.12 -3.09
N ALA A 308 4.49 16.49 -4.22
CA ALA A 308 5.47 15.70 -4.95
C ALA A 308 6.78 16.45 -5.24
N ASP A 309 6.72 17.74 -5.60
CA ASP A 309 7.93 18.55 -5.87
C ASP A 309 8.81 18.66 -4.63
N ARG A 310 8.22 19.03 -3.50
CA ARG A 310 8.91 19.20 -2.23
C ARG A 310 9.43 17.87 -1.69
N SER A 311 8.58 16.86 -1.61
CA SER A 311 8.96 15.57 -1.04
C SER A 311 10.01 14.82 -1.85
N ALA A 312 9.99 14.94 -3.20
CA ALA A 312 11.04 14.40 -4.05
C ALA A 312 12.36 15.19 -3.94
N ALA A 313 12.29 16.52 -3.77
CA ALA A 313 13.47 17.35 -3.55
C ALA A 313 14.15 17.02 -2.21
N ASP A 314 13.36 16.86 -1.14
CA ASP A 314 13.86 16.48 0.19
C ASP A 314 14.52 15.09 0.16
N LEU A 315 13.91 14.12 -0.55
CA LEU A 315 14.52 12.80 -0.78
C LEU A 315 15.86 12.93 -1.54
N ARG A 316 15.88 13.71 -2.63
CA ARG A 316 17.11 13.90 -3.43
C ARG A 316 18.23 14.53 -2.61
N GLU A 317 17.93 15.54 -1.80
CA GLU A 317 18.91 16.20 -0.93
C GLU A 317 19.43 15.23 0.14
N TRP A 318 18.54 14.45 0.75
CA TRP A 318 18.93 13.44 1.72
C TRP A 318 19.81 12.35 1.09
N LEU A 319 19.49 11.88 -0.12
CA LEU A 319 20.30 10.90 -0.84
C LEU A 319 21.72 11.43 -1.09
N LYS A 320 21.84 12.68 -1.52
CA LYS A 320 23.15 13.32 -1.76
C LYS A 320 23.98 13.47 -0.48
N THR A 321 23.34 13.87 0.62
CA THR A 321 24.06 14.28 1.83
C THR A 321 24.27 13.15 2.83
N LYS A 322 23.42 12.11 2.83
CA LYS A 322 23.43 11.03 3.82
C LYS A 322 23.73 9.65 3.26
N VAL A 323 23.47 9.41 1.98
CA VAL A 323 23.64 8.08 1.37
C VAL A 323 24.84 8.09 0.42
N TYR A 324 24.91 9.04 -0.51
CA TYR A 324 25.93 9.10 -1.56
C TYR A 324 26.89 10.28 -1.40
N SER A 325 27.03 10.80 -0.18
CA SER A 325 28.04 11.83 0.09
C SER A 325 29.42 11.29 -0.27
N GLN A 326 30.11 11.96 -1.22
CA GLN A 326 31.52 11.70 -1.46
C GLN A 326 32.26 11.96 -0.15
N PRO A 327 33.20 11.07 0.28
CA PRO A 327 34.06 11.41 1.39
C PRO A 327 34.76 12.72 1.02
N SER A 328 34.65 13.74 1.88
CA SER A 328 35.40 14.97 1.73
C SER A 328 36.88 14.58 1.54
N SER A 329 37.43 14.86 0.36
CA SER A 329 38.88 14.73 0.13
C SER A 329 39.57 15.64 1.13
N SER A 330 40.00 15.06 2.26
CA SER A 330 40.88 15.68 3.24
C SER A 330 42.33 15.65 2.75
#